data_62b8828688cc59def845d2ace2d7414c
#
_entry.id   62b8828688cc59def845d2ace2d7414c
#
_cell.length_a   1.000
_cell.length_b   1.000
_cell.length_c   1.000
_cell.angle_alpha   90.00
_cell.angle_beta   90.00
_cell.angle_gamma   90.00
#
_symmetry.space_group_name_H-M   'P 1'
#
loop_
_entity.id
_entity.type
_entity.pdbx_description
1 polymer ?
#
loop_
_entity_poly.entity_id
_entity_poly.type
_entity_poly.pdbx_seq_one_letter_code
_entity_poly.pdbx_strand_id
1 'polypeptide(L)'
;AGYRTIVAIGGDGTLNEVVNGLVIEGMVDPTVNLGIIPGGTGADSVRTLGIPHDYRTACHCLLRGKPHCIDLGLITCVSEGQEVQRYFLNVAGLGFDGEIAERANRSSKALGGTLPFLSSLFVKLLTYQNKTVEVTLDGQQRLQQKANSVLVCNGRYAAGSMHIAPHAAL
;
A
#
# COMPACT_ATOMS: atom_id res chain seq x y z
N ALA A 1 -19.76 14.32 10.81
CA ALA A 1 -20.67 14.51 9.65
C ALA A 1 -21.77 13.44 9.56
N GLY A 2 -21.73 12.36 10.35
CA GLY A 2 -22.81 11.36 10.46
C GLY A 2 -22.96 10.38 9.28
N TYR A 3 -22.00 10.38 8.34
CA TYR A 3 -22.01 9.40 7.26
C TYR A 3 -21.47 8.06 7.79
N ARG A 4 -22.17 6.98 7.42
CA ARG A 4 -21.78 5.60 7.77
C ARG A 4 -21.06 4.86 6.65
N THR A 5 -21.01 5.42 5.47
CA THR A 5 -20.29 4.85 4.33
C THR A 5 -19.49 5.95 3.66
N ILE A 6 -18.22 5.73 3.50
CA ILE A 6 -17.29 6.59 2.77
C ILE A 6 -16.81 5.79 1.58
N VAL A 7 -16.84 6.40 0.39
CA VAL A 7 -16.43 5.74 -0.84
C VAL A 7 -15.16 6.37 -1.35
N ALA A 8 -14.08 5.59 -1.41
CA ALA A 8 -12.83 5.97 -2.05
C ALA A 8 -12.90 5.66 -3.54
N ILE A 9 -12.73 6.66 -4.38
CA ILE A 9 -12.65 6.52 -5.84
C ILE A 9 -11.24 6.85 -6.27
N GLY A 10 -10.47 5.85 -6.69
CA GLY A 10 -9.07 6.06 -7.06
C GLY A 10 -8.23 4.80 -7.06
N GLY A 11 -6.91 4.97 -7.02
CA GLY A 11 -5.94 3.89 -6.92
C GLY A 11 -5.52 3.61 -5.48
N ASP A 12 -4.51 2.74 -5.33
CA ASP A 12 -4.00 2.28 -4.01
C ASP A 12 -3.54 3.44 -3.13
N GLY A 13 -2.92 4.47 -3.70
CA GLY A 13 -2.50 5.67 -2.96
C GLY A 13 -3.68 6.44 -2.37
N THR A 14 -4.73 6.68 -3.16
CA THR A 14 -5.96 7.36 -2.69
C THR A 14 -6.61 6.54 -1.58
N LEU A 15 -6.70 5.23 -1.77
CA LEU A 15 -7.27 4.32 -0.78
C LEU A 15 -6.50 4.37 0.54
N ASN A 16 -5.17 4.35 0.47
CA ASN A 16 -4.31 4.41 1.64
C ASN A 16 -4.46 5.75 2.41
N GLU A 17 -4.58 6.88 1.71
CA GLU A 17 -4.83 8.17 2.36
C GLU A 17 -6.21 8.23 3.02
N VAL A 18 -7.24 7.68 2.38
CA VAL A 18 -8.59 7.60 2.97
C VAL A 18 -8.56 6.72 4.22
N VAL A 19 -7.90 5.57 4.19
CA VAL A 19 -7.73 4.70 5.37
C VAL A 19 -7.07 5.45 6.51
N ASN A 20 -5.97 6.16 6.26
CA ASN A 20 -5.29 6.95 7.30
C ASN A 20 -6.15 8.09 7.83
N GLY A 21 -7.03 8.68 7.01
CA GLY A 21 -7.99 9.70 7.44
C GLY A 21 -9.16 9.15 8.25
N LEU A 22 -9.44 7.85 8.18
CA LEU A 22 -10.49 7.18 8.96
C LEU A 22 -10.02 6.73 10.34
N VAL A 23 -8.71 6.59 10.52
CA VAL A 23 -8.16 6.20 11.83
C VAL A 23 -7.97 7.45 12.69
N ILE A 24 -8.66 7.51 13.80
CA ILE A 24 -8.57 8.60 14.78
C ILE A 24 -8.07 7.99 16.09
N GLU A 25 -6.97 8.51 16.62
CA GLU A 25 -6.36 8.02 17.87
C GLU A 25 -6.13 6.50 17.90
N GLY A 26 -5.73 5.94 16.77
CA GLY A 26 -5.46 4.49 16.64
C GLY A 26 -6.71 3.61 16.46
N MET A 27 -7.88 4.20 16.33
CA MET A 27 -9.14 3.47 16.19
C MET A 27 -9.90 3.88 14.94
N VAL A 28 -10.56 2.91 14.31
CA VAL A 28 -11.55 3.15 13.25
C VAL A 28 -12.94 3.03 13.89
N ASP A 29 -13.82 3.98 13.59
CA ASP A 29 -15.22 3.89 14.02
C ASP A 29 -15.86 2.64 13.38
N PRO A 30 -16.25 1.62 14.15
CA PRO A 30 -16.79 0.36 13.63
C PRO A 30 -18.13 0.52 12.91
N THR A 31 -18.76 1.69 13.02
CA THR A 31 -20.02 2.00 12.33
C THR A 31 -19.79 2.56 10.92
N VAL A 32 -18.54 2.86 10.56
CA VAL A 32 -18.17 3.40 9.25
C VAL A 32 -17.67 2.30 8.33
N ASN A 33 -18.28 2.18 7.18
CA ASN A 33 -17.85 1.28 6.11
C ASN A 33 -17.06 2.06 5.05
N LEU A 34 -15.97 1.47 4.56
CA LEU A 34 -15.23 1.97 3.43
C LEU A 34 -15.63 1.22 2.16
N GLY A 35 -16.21 1.94 1.22
CA GLY A 35 -16.48 1.47 -0.13
C GLY A 35 -15.32 1.82 -1.07
N ILE A 36 -15.07 1.00 -2.08
CA ILE A 36 -13.96 1.19 -3.01
C ILE A 36 -14.47 1.12 -4.44
N ILE A 37 -14.18 2.15 -5.24
CA ILE A 37 -14.37 2.15 -6.69
C ILE A 37 -12.99 2.32 -7.31
N PRO A 38 -12.48 1.30 -8.04
CA PRO A 38 -11.17 1.37 -8.66
C PRO A 38 -11.10 2.46 -9.72
N GLY A 39 -10.08 3.34 -9.64
CA GLY A 39 -9.83 4.40 -10.61
C GLY A 39 -8.34 4.54 -10.96
N GLY A 40 -7.49 3.68 -10.40
CA GLY A 40 -6.04 3.66 -10.62
C GLY A 40 -5.58 2.56 -11.56
N THR A 41 -4.35 2.69 -12.04
CA THR A 41 -3.73 1.72 -12.97
C THR A 41 -3.22 0.45 -12.28
N GLY A 42 -2.81 0.51 -11.01
CA GLY A 42 -2.28 -0.64 -10.24
C GLY A 42 -3.40 -1.52 -9.70
N ALA A 43 -4.23 -0.93 -8.87
CA ALA A 43 -5.39 -1.56 -8.23
C ALA A 43 -5.07 -2.88 -7.51
N ASP A 44 -3.91 -2.95 -6.87
CA ASP A 44 -3.40 -4.14 -6.20
C ASP A 44 -4.25 -4.51 -4.99
N SER A 45 -4.70 -3.52 -4.21
CA SER A 45 -5.58 -3.70 -3.06
C SER A 45 -6.93 -4.29 -3.47
N VAL A 46 -7.57 -3.76 -4.52
CA VAL A 46 -8.88 -4.24 -4.96
C VAL A 46 -8.81 -5.65 -5.55
N ARG A 47 -7.66 -6.02 -6.12
CA ARG A 47 -7.41 -7.39 -6.59
C ARG A 47 -7.36 -8.37 -5.43
N THR A 48 -6.67 -8.01 -4.34
CA THR A 48 -6.64 -8.83 -3.12
C THR A 48 -8.03 -8.98 -2.52
N LEU A 49 -8.81 -7.89 -2.50
CA LEU A 49 -10.17 -7.85 -1.96
C LEU A 49 -11.23 -8.49 -2.88
N GLY A 50 -10.86 -8.89 -4.10
CA GLY A 50 -11.79 -9.44 -5.08
C GLY A 50 -12.82 -8.44 -5.61
N ILE A 51 -12.52 -7.14 -5.55
CA ILE A 51 -13.39 -6.08 -6.07
C ILE A 51 -13.18 -5.98 -7.58
N PRO A 52 -14.26 -5.97 -8.38
CA PRO A 52 -14.16 -5.84 -9.83
C PRO A 52 -13.52 -4.52 -10.27
N HIS A 53 -12.68 -4.57 -11.31
CA HIS A 53 -12.04 -3.38 -11.88
C HIS A 53 -13.03 -2.47 -12.65
N ASP A 54 -14.08 -3.05 -13.21
CA ASP A 54 -15.14 -2.28 -13.87
C ASP A 54 -15.92 -1.49 -12.83
N TYR A 55 -15.97 -0.17 -13.00
CA TYR A 55 -16.60 0.74 -12.06
C TYR A 55 -18.09 0.47 -11.86
N ARG A 56 -18.81 0.02 -12.89
CA ARG A 56 -20.26 -0.29 -12.81
C ARG A 56 -20.47 -1.50 -11.90
N THR A 57 -19.67 -2.53 -12.11
CA THR A 57 -19.72 -3.75 -11.29
C THR A 57 -19.27 -3.46 -9.86
N ALA A 58 -18.25 -2.63 -9.67
CA ALA A 58 -17.83 -2.16 -8.34
C ALA A 58 -18.94 -1.39 -7.61
N CYS A 59 -19.68 -0.50 -8.32
CA CYS A 59 -20.84 0.17 -7.75
C CYS A 59 -21.95 -0.82 -7.35
N HIS A 60 -22.19 -1.87 -8.15
CA HIS A 60 -23.14 -2.92 -7.77
C HIS A 60 -22.69 -3.68 -6.52
N CYS A 61 -21.39 -3.94 -6.37
CA CYS A 61 -20.84 -4.53 -5.15
C CYS A 61 -21.10 -3.64 -3.94
N LEU A 62 -20.93 -2.33 -4.05
CA LEU A 62 -21.23 -1.39 -2.96
C LEU A 62 -22.70 -1.39 -2.55
N LEU A 63 -23.61 -1.52 -3.51
CA LEU A 63 -25.06 -1.49 -3.25
C LEU A 63 -25.60 -2.80 -2.69
N ARG A 64 -24.99 -3.93 -3.02
CA ARG A 64 -25.51 -5.27 -2.72
C ARG A 64 -24.56 -6.13 -1.89
N GLY A 65 -23.31 -5.72 -1.77
CA GLY A 65 -22.28 -6.44 -1.01
C GLY A 65 -22.53 -6.39 0.48
N LYS A 66 -21.82 -7.27 1.18
CA LYS A 66 -21.76 -7.25 2.65
C LYS A 66 -20.41 -6.69 3.05
N PRO A 67 -20.34 -5.84 4.09
CA PRO A 67 -19.07 -5.39 4.61
C PRO A 67 -18.30 -6.56 5.23
N HIS A 68 -16.99 -6.53 5.05
CA HIS A 68 -16.03 -7.45 5.66
C HIS A 68 -15.05 -6.64 6.49
N CYS A 69 -14.70 -7.13 7.67
CA CYS A 69 -13.60 -6.58 8.44
C CYS A 69 -12.29 -7.10 7.85
N ILE A 70 -11.33 -6.21 7.72
CA ILE A 70 -9.97 -6.52 7.29
C ILE A 70 -8.98 -5.90 8.26
N ASP A 71 -7.81 -6.49 8.39
CA ASP A 71 -6.75 -5.95 9.21
C ASP A 71 -6.05 -4.78 8.51
N LEU A 72 -5.51 -3.87 9.29
CA LEU A 72 -4.62 -2.81 8.84
C LEU A 72 -3.24 -3.01 9.46
N GLY A 73 -2.20 -2.90 8.66
CA GLY A 73 -0.85 -2.84 9.19
C GLY A 73 -0.53 -1.43 9.70
N LEU A 74 0.20 -1.33 10.81
CA LEU A 74 0.72 -0.08 11.35
C LEU A 74 2.24 -0.07 11.20
N ILE A 75 2.77 0.98 10.60
CA ILE A 75 4.21 1.27 10.59
C ILE A 75 4.48 2.40 11.57
N THR A 76 5.48 2.18 12.41
CA THR A 76 6.09 3.25 13.20
C THR A 76 7.53 3.40 12.74
N CYS A 77 7.92 4.58 12.34
CA CYS A 77 9.29 4.88 11.90
C CYS A 77 9.70 6.28 12.34
N VAL A 78 11.00 6.55 12.25
CA VAL A 78 11.54 7.89 12.52
C VAL A 78 11.78 8.60 11.18
N SER A 79 11.15 9.74 10.99
CA SER A 79 11.36 10.62 9.84
C SER A 79 11.74 12.02 10.34
N GLU A 80 12.86 12.54 9.86
CA GLU A 80 13.38 13.86 10.27
C GLU A 80 13.49 14.05 11.80
N GLY A 81 13.86 12.95 12.50
CA GLY A 81 14.01 12.95 13.96
C GLY A 81 12.70 12.86 14.76
N GLN A 82 11.57 12.73 14.10
CA GLN A 82 10.26 12.57 14.73
C GLN A 82 9.70 11.18 14.45
N GLU A 83 9.01 10.62 15.44
CA GLU A 83 8.27 9.38 15.27
C GLU A 83 7.03 9.65 14.40
N VAL A 84 6.88 8.86 13.36
CA VAL A 84 5.75 8.93 12.43
C VAL A 84 5.07 7.57 12.38
N GLN A 85 3.75 7.58 12.48
CA GLN A 85 2.91 6.40 12.36
C GLN A 85 2.04 6.49 11.11
N ARG A 86 1.99 5.42 10.34
CA ARG A 86 1.14 5.31 9.15
C ARG A 86 0.52 3.93 9.05
N TYR A 87 -0.75 3.90 8.76
CA TYR A 87 -1.47 2.66 8.46
C TYR A 87 -1.31 2.30 6.98
N PHE A 88 -1.23 1.00 6.72
CA PHE A 88 -1.24 0.49 5.35
C PHE A 88 -2.25 -0.64 5.21
N LEU A 89 -2.94 -0.65 4.08
CA LEU A 89 -3.96 -1.64 3.78
C LEU A 89 -3.35 -2.85 3.05
N ASN A 90 -2.40 -2.63 2.18
CA ASN A 90 -1.92 -3.64 1.24
C ASN A 90 -0.49 -4.10 1.56
N VAL A 91 0.51 -3.30 1.26
CA VAL A 91 1.93 -3.67 1.44
C VAL A 91 2.70 -2.47 1.93
N ALA A 92 3.60 -2.71 2.87
CA ALA A 92 4.61 -1.78 3.31
C ALA A 92 6.01 -2.31 2.99
N GLY A 93 6.87 -1.46 2.46
CA GLY A 93 8.22 -1.83 2.06
C GLY A 93 9.27 -0.86 2.58
N LEU A 94 10.46 -1.39 2.83
CA LEU A 94 11.65 -0.60 3.11
C LEU A 94 12.82 -1.07 2.25
N GLY A 95 13.72 -0.15 1.92
CA GLY A 95 14.86 -0.41 1.05
C GLY A 95 14.67 0.17 -0.35
N PHE A 96 14.96 -0.60 -1.38
CA PHE A 96 14.85 -0.17 -2.77
C PHE A 96 13.45 0.34 -3.14
N ASP A 97 12.40 -0.29 -2.61
CA ASP A 97 11.01 0.11 -2.87
C ASP A 97 10.71 1.52 -2.35
N GLY A 98 11.27 1.90 -1.20
CA GLY A 98 11.15 3.26 -0.66
C GLY A 98 11.81 4.30 -1.58
N GLU A 99 12.99 3.99 -2.14
CA GLU A 99 13.67 4.88 -3.09
C GLU A 99 12.90 5.03 -4.41
N ILE A 100 12.21 3.96 -4.86
CA ILE A 100 11.33 4.02 -6.04
C ILE A 100 10.13 4.92 -5.76
N ALA A 101 9.46 4.72 -4.62
CA ALA A 101 8.28 5.48 -4.24
C ALA A 101 8.59 6.97 -4.11
N GLU A 102 9.70 7.34 -3.47
CA GLU A 102 10.15 8.72 -3.35
C GLU A 102 10.39 9.36 -4.73
N ARG A 103 11.05 8.65 -5.64
CA ARG A 103 11.28 9.14 -7.01
C ARG A 103 10.01 9.26 -7.81
N ALA A 104 9.10 8.28 -7.72
CA ALA A 104 7.81 8.35 -8.40
C ALA A 104 7.02 9.58 -7.95
N ASN A 105 7.01 9.89 -6.66
CA ASN A 105 6.35 11.05 -6.11
C ASN A 105 7.00 12.38 -6.57
N ARG A 106 8.31 12.40 -6.73
CA ARG A 106 9.03 13.60 -7.23
C ARG A 106 8.88 13.77 -8.74
N SER A 107 8.88 12.69 -9.53
CA SER A 107 8.86 12.75 -10.99
C SER A 107 7.47 12.97 -11.58
N SER A 108 6.40 12.64 -10.87
CA SER A 108 5.02 12.94 -11.31
C SER A 108 4.74 14.43 -11.48
N LYS A 109 5.60 15.30 -10.92
CA LYS A 109 5.47 16.76 -10.97
C LYS A 109 6.42 17.46 -11.97
N ALA A 110 7.43 16.76 -12.50
CA ALA A 110 8.55 17.45 -13.18
C ALA A 110 8.92 16.93 -14.58
N LEU A 111 8.55 15.72 -14.99
CA LEU A 111 9.09 15.12 -16.22
C LEU A 111 8.02 14.36 -17.01
N GLY A 112 7.60 14.94 -18.11
CA GLY A 112 6.65 14.36 -19.08
C GLY A 112 7.19 13.17 -19.88
N GLY A 113 7.48 12.03 -19.24
CA GLY A 113 7.85 10.84 -20.00
C GLY A 113 8.06 9.61 -19.14
N THR A 114 7.37 8.52 -19.46
CA THR A 114 7.54 7.18 -18.84
C THR A 114 8.92 6.56 -19.13
N LEU A 115 9.48 6.80 -20.30
CA LEU A 115 10.77 6.25 -20.72
C LEU A 115 11.97 6.69 -19.88
N PRO A 116 12.19 8.00 -19.60
CA PRO A 116 13.26 8.44 -18.70
C PRO A 116 13.11 7.91 -17.28
N PHE A 117 11.87 7.78 -16.80
CA PHE A 117 11.60 7.18 -15.49
C PHE A 117 12.01 5.70 -15.45
N LEU A 118 11.58 4.90 -16.43
CA LEU A 118 11.90 3.48 -16.50
C LEU A 118 13.41 3.23 -16.66
N SER A 119 14.11 4.02 -17.48
CA SER A 119 15.56 3.91 -17.62
C SER A 119 16.30 4.23 -16.34
N SER A 120 15.88 5.28 -15.63
CA SER A 120 16.48 5.65 -14.34
C SER A 120 16.24 4.59 -13.25
N LEU A 121 15.07 3.96 -13.29
CA LEU A 121 14.72 2.86 -12.41
C LEU A 121 15.58 1.63 -12.68
N PHE A 122 15.77 1.29 -13.95
CA PHE A 122 16.60 0.16 -14.37
C PHE A 122 18.07 0.35 -13.97
N VAL A 123 18.63 1.54 -14.21
CA VAL A 123 20.00 1.87 -13.79
C VAL A 123 20.15 1.75 -12.27
N LYS A 124 19.18 2.25 -11.51
CA LYS A 124 19.19 2.12 -10.04
C LYS A 124 19.11 0.68 -9.59
N LEU A 125 18.29 -0.13 -10.21
CA LEU A 125 18.18 -1.56 -9.90
C LEU A 125 19.53 -2.28 -10.10
N LEU A 126 20.26 -1.94 -11.16
CA LEU A 126 21.59 -2.51 -11.45
C LEU A 126 22.68 -1.99 -10.51
N THR A 127 22.54 -0.78 -9.99
CA THR A 127 23.55 -0.12 -9.14
C THR A 127 23.21 -0.19 -7.64
N TYR A 128 22.02 -0.67 -7.29
CA TYR A 128 21.61 -0.77 -5.89
C TYR A 128 22.45 -1.80 -5.14
N GLN A 129 23.03 -1.35 -4.04
CA GLN A 129 23.78 -2.25 -3.17
C GLN A 129 22.88 -2.77 -2.05
N ASN A 130 22.75 -4.08 -1.98
CA ASN A 130 22.00 -4.73 -0.91
C ASN A 130 22.57 -4.32 0.45
N LYS A 131 21.69 -3.90 1.34
CA LYS A 131 22.04 -3.52 2.71
C LYS A 131 21.87 -4.71 3.64
N THR A 132 22.72 -4.79 4.66
CA THR A 132 22.50 -5.75 5.74
C THR A 132 21.31 -5.26 6.56
N VAL A 133 20.29 -6.09 6.65
CA VAL A 133 19.06 -5.81 7.40
C VAL A 133 18.94 -6.84 8.50
N GLU A 134 18.62 -6.38 9.70
CA GLU A 134 18.22 -7.22 10.82
C GLU A 134 16.71 -7.07 11.01
N VAL A 135 16.00 -8.20 10.96
CA VAL A 135 14.55 -8.26 11.16
C VAL A 135 14.28 -9.10 12.39
N THR A 136 13.54 -8.55 13.34
CA THR A 136 13.06 -9.29 14.50
C THR A 136 11.57 -9.52 14.36
N LEU A 137 11.15 -10.79 14.34
CA LEU A 137 9.75 -11.19 14.26
C LEU A 137 9.26 -11.56 15.67
N ASP A 138 8.12 -11.00 16.05
CA ASP A 138 7.42 -11.25 17.33
C ASP A 138 8.34 -11.11 18.56
N GLY A 139 9.35 -10.26 18.46
CA GLY A 139 10.33 -10.03 19.53
C GLY A 139 11.27 -11.20 19.84
N GLN A 140 11.18 -12.29 19.09
CA GLN A 140 11.92 -13.54 19.37
C GLN A 140 12.83 -13.99 18.24
N GLN A 141 12.29 -14.11 17.04
CA GLN A 141 13.06 -14.62 15.91
C GLN A 141 13.83 -13.50 15.22
N ARG A 142 15.16 -13.60 15.22
CA ARG A 142 16.06 -12.64 14.57
C ARG A 142 16.59 -13.22 13.27
N LEU A 143 16.46 -12.46 12.21
CA LEU A 143 16.99 -12.76 10.88
C LEU A 143 17.92 -11.64 10.45
N GLN A 144 19.13 -11.98 10.07
CA GLN A 144 20.08 -11.01 9.52
C GLN A 144 20.54 -11.47 8.15
N GLN A 145 20.31 -10.64 7.14
CA GLN A 145 20.74 -10.95 5.78
C GLN A 145 20.92 -9.69 4.94
N LYS A 146 21.64 -9.82 3.83
CA LYS A 146 21.71 -8.78 2.81
C LYS A 146 20.44 -8.84 1.97
N ALA A 147 19.68 -7.76 1.97
CA ALA A 147 18.46 -7.63 1.20
C ALA A 147 18.44 -6.32 0.42
N ASN A 148 17.77 -6.34 -0.68
CA ASN A 148 17.48 -5.13 -1.44
C ASN A 148 16.19 -4.46 -0.94
N SER A 149 15.21 -5.24 -0.53
CA SER A 149 13.95 -4.80 0.04
C SER A 149 13.46 -5.75 1.12
N VAL A 150 12.73 -5.22 2.09
CA VAL A 150 11.92 -5.99 3.03
C VAL A 150 10.48 -5.54 2.87
N LEU A 151 9.58 -6.48 2.64
CA LEU A 151 8.17 -6.23 2.43
C LEU A 151 7.35 -6.86 3.56
N VAL A 152 6.44 -6.10 4.12
CA VAL A 152 5.40 -6.59 5.02
C VAL A 152 4.09 -6.54 4.26
N CYS A 153 3.53 -7.70 4.00
CA CYS A 153 2.41 -7.86 3.09
C CYS A 153 1.14 -8.24 3.85
N ASN A 154 0.17 -7.35 3.83
CA ASN A 154 -1.19 -7.62 4.25
C ASN A 154 -2.00 -8.15 3.04
N GLY A 155 -1.79 -7.57 1.86
CA GLY A 155 -2.36 -8.05 0.61
C GLY A 155 -1.40 -8.90 -0.23
N ARG A 156 -1.96 -9.61 -1.21
CA ARG A 156 -1.26 -10.58 -2.06
C ARG A 156 -0.51 -9.96 -3.22
N TYR A 157 -0.96 -8.81 -3.71
CA TYR A 157 -0.49 -8.18 -4.94
C TYR A 157 0.16 -6.83 -4.65
N ALA A 158 1.24 -6.53 -5.36
CA ALA A 158 1.87 -5.22 -5.35
C ALA A 158 2.55 -4.90 -6.67
N ALA A 159 3.00 -3.67 -6.84
CA ALA A 159 3.79 -3.18 -7.97
C ALA A 159 3.15 -3.44 -9.34
N GLY A 160 1.85 -3.26 -9.44
CA GLY A 160 1.10 -3.40 -10.69
C GLY A 160 0.72 -4.84 -11.00
N SER A 161 0.09 -5.50 -10.05
CA SER A 161 -0.49 -6.84 -10.16
C SER A 161 0.48 -8.01 -10.02
N MET A 162 1.70 -7.78 -9.55
CA MET A 162 2.60 -8.89 -9.22
C MET A 162 2.10 -9.62 -7.97
N HIS A 163 2.01 -10.94 -8.05
CA HIS A 163 1.58 -11.82 -6.97
C HIS A 163 2.77 -12.11 -6.04
N ILE A 164 3.10 -11.17 -5.16
CA ILE A 164 4.33 -11.20 -4.34
C ILE A 164 4.17 -11.97 -3.03
N ALA A 165 2.97 -12.02 -2.48
CA ALA A 165 2.68 -12.68 -1.20
C ALA A 165 1.48 -13.63 -1.31
N PRO A 166 1.64 -14.83 -1.90
CA PRO A 166 0.52 -15.74 -2.19
C PRO A 166 -0.28 -16.17 -0.96
N HIS A 167 0.38 -16.18 0.20
CA HIS A 167 -0.21 -16.64 1.46
C HIS A 167 -0.76 -15.50 2.32
N ALA A 168 -0.63 -14.23 1.87
CA ALA A 168 -1.24 -13.12 2.59
C ALA A 168 -2.78 -13.23 2.56
N ALA A 169 -3.40 -12.90 3.68
CA ALA A 169 -4.86 -12.92 3.85
C ALA A 169 -5.28 -11.64 4.58
N LEU A 170 -6.30 -10.96 4.05
CA LEU A 170 -6.95 -9.80 4.65
C LEU A 170 -8.14 -10.24 5.50
#